data_62535e9e6a423af2379f53e5c3734318
#
_entry.id   62535e9e6a423af2379f53e5c3734318
#
_cell.length_a   1.000
_cell.length_b   1.000
_cell.length_c   1.000
_cell.angle_alpha   90.00
_cell.angle_beta   90.00
_cell.angle_gamma   90.00
#
_symmetry.space_group_name_H-M   'P 1'
#
loop_
_entity.id
_entity.type
_entity.pdbx_description
1 polymer ?
#
loop_
_entity_poly.entity_id
_entity_poly.type
_entity_poly.pdbx_seq_one_letter_code
_entity_poly.pdbx_strand_id
1 'polypeptide(L)'
;MTAECCPNSLRDISHFEAAVRQFRSQYYERDPEMMQALSKGQAPATLIIACSDSRVDTGVLLGAKPGELFTVRNIANLVPPYEQGAGLHGTGAAIEYAVRDVAVDHIIVLGHASCGGIKAVLAAAGGKPIEREFVADWVSMAMDATELYLNPDESGVRHKVSVDLLKENPGLVERASVTGSLHNLLTYPWVKERYDAGKLSLHGWWFDIETGDLWKSDKNDFRLMPAI
;
A
#
# COMPACT_ATOMS: atom_id res chain seq x y z
N MET A 1 -7.41 13.61 17.95
CA MET A 1 -7.73 12.70 19.08
C MET A 1 -6.49 12.55 19.91
N THR A 2 -6.51 13.17 21.07
CA THR A 2 -5.40 13.26 22.02
C THR A 2 -5.12 11.88 22.64
N ALA A 3 -3.87 11.68 23.05
CA ALA A 3 -3.29 10.44 23.58
C ALA A 3 -3.91 9.88 24.89
N GLU A 4 -5.12 10.23 25.23
CA GLU A 4 -5.79 9.83 26.48
C GLU A 4 -6.45 8.44 26.42
N CYS A 5 -6.35 7.73 25.30
CA CYS A 5 -7.05 6.46 25.09
C CYS A 5 -6.25 5.20 25.49
N CYS A 6 -5.11 5.32 26.19
CA CYS A 6 -4.32 4.17 26.59
C CYS A 6 -4.02 4.21 28.10
N PRO A 7 -4.79 3.53 28.96
CA PRO A 7 -4.33 3.24 30.31
C PRO A 7 -2.99 2.47 30.24
N ASN A 8 -2.10 2.69 31.20
CA ASN A 8 -0.76 2.09 31.30
C ASN A 8 -0.78 0.54 31.57
N SER A 9 -1.93 -0.10 31.42
CA SER A 9 -2.10 -1.56 31.51
C SER A 9 -2.15 -2.17 30.11
N LEU A 10 -1.60 -3.37 29.95
CA LEU A 10 -1.77 -4.17 28.74
C LEU A 10 -3.27 -4.30 28.44
N ARG A 11 -3.63 -4.03 27.17
CA ARG A 11 -5.04 -4.14 26.75
C ARG A 11 -5.44 -5.60 26.69
N ASP A 12 -6.64 -5.90 27.16
CA ASP A 12 -7.24 -7.22 27.03
C ASP A 12 -7.51 -7.53 25.55
N ILE A 13 -7.10 -8.72 25.11
CA ILE A 13 -7.28 -9.22 23.74
C ILE A 13 -8.34 -10.33 23.64
N SER A 14 -9.04 -10.65 24.75
CA SER A 14 -10.04 -11.73 24.79
C SER A 14 -11.19 -11.55 23.78
N HIS A 15 -11.49 -10.29 23.41
CA HIS A 15 -12.46 -9.99 22.38
C HIS A 15 -12.10 -10.58 21.00
N PHE A 16 -10.81 -10.78 20.69
CA PHE A 16 -10.40 -11.44 19.44
C PHE A 16 -10.77 -12.92 19.43
N GLU A 17 -10.75 -13.60 20.58
CA GLU A 17 -11.22 -14.98 20.69
C GLU A 17 -12.72 -15.09 20.40
N ALA A 18 -13.51 -14.13 20.90
CA ALA A 18 -14.94 -14.04 20.60
C ALA A 18 -15.17 -13.80 19.10
N ALA A 19 -14.38 -12.92 18.47
CA ALA A 19 -14.44 -12.67 17.03
C ALA A 19 -14.10 -13.91 16.21
N VAL A 20 -13.10 -14.72 16.61
CA VAL A 20 -12.77 -15.99 15.95
C VAL A 20 -13.94 -17.00 16.06
N ARG A 21 -14.61 -17.08 17.22
CA ARG A 21 -15.81 -17.91 17.37
C ARG A 21 -16.94 -17.48 16.43
N GLN A 22 -17.15 -16.15 16.30
CA GLN A 22 -18.13 -15.61 15.37
C GLN A 22 -17.76 -15.91 13.90
N PHE A 23 -16.48 -15.72 13.53
CA PHE A 23 -15.97 -16.07 12.20
C PHE A 23 -16.21 -17.55 11.89
N ARG A 24 -15.90 -18.44 12.84
CA ARG A 24 -16.16 -19.88 12.70
C ARG A 24 -17.65 -20.17 12.47
N SER A 25 -18.53 -19.58 13.27
CA SER A 25 -19.97 -19.76 13.09
C SER A 25 -20.43 -19.27 11.72
N GLN A 26 -19.93 -18.14 11.25
CA GLN A 26 -20.30 -17.56 9.96
C GLN A 26 -19.83 -18.41 8.78
N TYR A 27 -18.57 -18.82 8.78
CA TYR A 27 -17.91 -19.36 7.57
C TYR A 27 -17.73 -20.88 7.59
N TYR A 28 -17.83 -21.55 8.75
CA TYR A 28 -17.67 -23.00 8.84
C TYR A 28 -18.98 -23.74 9.21
N GLU A 29 -19.93 -23.07 9.85
CA GLU A 29 -21.17 -23.69 10.27
C GLU A 29 -22.33 -23.32 9.33
N ARG A 30 -22.41 -22.04 8.89
CA ARG A 30 -23.49 -21.55 8.00
C ARG A 30 -23.18 -21.70 6.53
N ASP A 31 -21.91 -21.54 6.13
CA ASP A 31 -21.46 -21.66 4.74
C ASP A 31 -20.15 -22.47 4.67
N PRO A 32 -20.21 -23.79 4.98
CA PRO A 32 -19.01 -24.62 5.03
C PRO A 32 -18.36 -24.88 3.67
N GLU A 33 -19.10 -24.78 2.59
CA GLU A 33 -18.61 -25.13 1.25
C GLU A 33 -17.47 -24.19 0.80
N MET A 34 -17.60 -22.89 1.07
CA MET A 34 -16.58 -21.90 0.73
C MET A 34 -15.26 -22.21 1.44
N MET A 35 -15.29 -22.42 2.76
CA MET A 35 -14.06 -22.70 3.53
C MET A 35 -13.48 -24.08 3.25
N GLN A 36 -14.30 -25.07 2.92
CA GLN A 36 -13.85 -26.38 2.43
C GLN A 36 -13.13 -26.28 1.08
N ALA A 37 -13.61 -25.42 0.18
CA ALA A 37 -12.92 -25.15 -1.08
C ALA A 37 -11.58 -24.45 -0.84
N LEU A 38 -11.56 -23.39 -0.02
CA LEU A 38 -10.35 -22.62 0.33
C LEU A 38 -9.31 -23.45 1.08
N SER A 39 -9.71 -24.46 1.86
CA SER A 39 -8.77 -25.36 2.56
C SER A 39 -7.92 -26.20 1.60
N LYS A 40 -8.33 -26.37 0.35
CA LYS A 40 -7.63 -27.12 -0.69
C LYS A 40 -6.63 -26.28 -1.48
N GLY A 41 -6.73 -24.94 -1.39
CA GLY A 41 -5.87 -23.99 -2.08
C GLY A 41 -6.48 -22.61 -2.13
N GLN A 42 -5.69 -21.66 -2.64
CA GLN A 42 -6.13 -20.31 -2.86
C GLN A 42 -5.89 -19.88 -4.31
N ALA A 43 -6.77 -19.07 -4.85
CA ALA A 43 -6.64 -18.51 -6.19
C ALA A 43 -7.20 -17.09 -6.24
N PRO A 44 -6.72 -16.15 -5.40
CA PRO A 44 -7.14 -14.77 -5.46
C PRO A 44 -6.71 -14.13 -6.79
N ALA A 45 -7.62 -13.41 -7.43
CA ALA A 45 -7.29 -12.68 -8.65
C ALA A 45 -6.47 -11.41 -8.38
N THR A 46 -6.38 -10.95 -7.13
CA THR A 46 -5.82 -9.65 -6.78
C THR A 46 -4.80 -9.74 -5.65
N LEU A 47 -3.57 -9.25 -5.93
CA LEU A 47 -2.61 -8.84 -4.90
C LEU A 47 -2.90 -7.40 -4.49
N ILE A 48 -3.03 -7.14 -3.19
CA ILE A 48 -3.08 -5.77 -2.66
C ILE A 48 -1.88 -5.50 -1.76
N ILE A 49 -1.16 -4.40 -2.04
CA ILE A 49 -0.04 -3.91 -1.25
C ILE A 49 -0.49 -2.63 -0.56
N ALA A 50 -0.65 -2.67 0.75
CA ALA A 50 -1.21 -1.59 1.54
C ALA A 50 -0.35 -1.22 2.74
N CYS A 51 -0.63 -0.06 3.35
CA CYS A 51 0.02 0.33 4.59
C CYS A 51 -0.41 -0.57 5.76
N SER A 52 0.52 -0.77 6.72
CA SER A 52 0.23 -1.42 8.01
C SER A 52 -0.63 -0.55 8.95
N ASP A 53 -1.00 0.66 8.55
CA ASP A 53 -1.84 1.57 9.32
C ASP A 53 -3.18 0.92 9.66
N SER A 54 -3.52 0.90 10.95
CA SER A 54 -4.72 0.21 11.46
C SER A 54 -6.04 0.80 10.96
N ARG A 55 -6.03 2.03 10.43
CA ARG A 55 -7.22 2.73 9.93
C ARG A 55 -7.62 2.32 8.50
N VAL A 56 -6.74 1.60 7.79
CA VAL A 56 -6.96 1.16 6.40
C VAL A 56 -6.81 -0.36 6.27
N ASP A 57 -7.67 -1.11 6.95
CA ASP A 57 -7.76 -2.55 6.74
C ASP A 57 -8.38 -2.86 5.38
N THR A 58 -7.64 -3.59 4.54
CA THR A 58 -8.04 -3.84 3.15
C THR A 58 -9.25 -4.74 3.01
N GLY A 59 -9.40 -5.70 3.89
CA GLY A 59 -10.56 -6.58 3.90
C GLY A 59 -11.84 -5.83 4.27
N VAL A 60 -11.76 -4.97 5.29
CA VAL A 60 -12.88 -4.14 5.73
C VAL A 60 -13.20 -3.06 4.69
N LEU A 61 -12.19 -2.33 4.21
CA LEU A 61 -12.36 -1.22 3.25
C LEU A 61 -12.99 -1.68 1.94
N LEU A 62 -12.60 -2.83 1.44
CA LEU A 62 -13.07 -3.36 0.15
C LEU A 62 -14.23 -4.35 0.29
N GLY A 63 -14.68 -4.66 1.51
CA GLY A 63 -15.71 -5.66 1.75
C GLY A 63 -15.34 -7.06 1.26
N ALA A 64 -14.04 -7.38 1.26
CA ALA A 64 -13.52 -8.61 0.70
C ALA A 64 -13.84 -9.82 1.59
N LYS A 65 -14.21 -10.93 0.94
CA LYS A 65 -14.41 -12.23 1.59
C LYS A 65 -13.09 -13.00 1.71
N PRO A 66 -13.03 -14.00 2.59
CA PRO A 66 -11.89 -14.90 2.63
C PRO A 66 -11.54 -15.47 1.26
N GLY A 67 -10.28 -15.43 0.87
CA GLY A 67 -9.77 -15.94 -0.40
C GLY A 67 -9.79 -14.97 -1.59
N GLU A 68 -10.44 -13.79 -1.48
CA GLU A 68 -10.55 -12.83 -2.60
C GLU A 68 -9.28 -12.00 -2.79
N LEU A 69 -8.51 -11.74 -1.73
CA LEU A 69 -7.32 -10.91 -1.78
C LEU A 69 -6.09 -11.68 -1.30
N PHE A 70 -4.99 -11.56 -2.04
CA PHE A 70 -3.65 -11.82 -1.53
C PHE A 70 -3.09 -10.52 -0.98
N THR A 71 -2.84 -10.44 0.33
CA THR A 71 -2.59 -9.15 0.98
C THR A 71 -1.17 -9.04 1.51
N VAL A 72 -0.49 -7.97 1.15
CA VAL A 72 0.78 -7.53 1.74
C VAL A 72 0.56 -6.20 2.46
N ARG A 73 1.02 -6.10 3.69
CA ARG A 73 1.00 -4.84 4.44
C ARG A 73 2.39 -4.53 4.96
N ASN A 74 2.87 -3.32 4.65
CA ASN A 74 4.17 -2.81 5.09
C ASN A 74 4.07 -1.34 5.50
N ILE A 75 5.16 -0.72 5.92
CA ILE A 75 5.15 0.71 6.24
C ILE A 75 5.05 1.52 4.94
N ALA A 76 4.02 2.36 4.86
CA ALA A 76 3.74 3.28 3.74
C ALA A 76 3.45 2.60 2.39
N ASN A 77 2.98 1.34 2.37
CA ASN A 77 2.60 0.62 1.13
C ASN A 77 3.67 0.66 0.02
N LEU A 78 4.93 0.70 0.40
CA LEU A 78 6.04 0.84 -0.53
C LEU A 78 6.39 -0.50 -1.20
N VAL A 79 6.77 -0.39 -2.47
CA VAL A 79 7.38 -1.48 -3.22
C VAL A 79 8.83 -1.08 -3.52
N PRO A 80 9.82 -1.85 -3.06
CA PRO A 80 11.20 -1.59 -3.43
C PRO A 80 11.44 -1.93 -4.91
N PRO A 81 12.44 -1.35 -5.57
CA PRO A 81 12.88 -1.80 -6.88
C PRO A 81 13.42 -3.24 -6.80
N TYR A 82 13.39 -3.94 -7.93
CA TYR A 82 13.97 -5.27 -8.01
C TYR A 82 15.50 -5.22 -7.88
N GLU A 83 16.02 -5.94 -6.89
CA GLU A 83 17.44 -6.14 -6.70
C GLU A 83 17.72 -7.64 -6.50
N GLN A 84 18.45 -8.22 -7.43
CA GLN A 84 18.81 -9.62 -7.34
C GLN A 84 19.79 -9.85 -6.15
N GLY A 85 19.43 -10.75 -5.25
CA GLY A 85 20.28 -11.06 -4.10
C GLY A 85 20.19 -10.10 -2.92
N ALA A 86 19.19 -9.22 -2.88
CA ALA A 86 18.96 -8.22 -1.82
C ALA A 86 18.67 -8.79 -0.40
N GLY A 87 18.93 -10.07 -0.15
CA GLY A 87 18.74 -10.71 1.16
C GLY A 87 17.29 -11.10 1.45
N LEU A 88 16.92 -11.12 2.72
CA LEU A 88 15.57 -11.51 3.17
C LEU A 88 14.58 -10.37 2.94
N HIS A 89 13.78 -10.45 1.90
CA HIS A 89 12.92 -9.38 1.41
C HIS A 89 11.45 -9.80 1.34
N GLY A 90 10.70 -9.61 2.45
CA GLY A 90 9.33 -10.09 2.59
C GLY A 90 8.35 -9.55 1.54
N THR A 91 8.41 -8.24 1.22
CA THR A 91 7.54 -7.66 0.18
C THR A 91 7.84 -8.24 -1.20
N GLY A 92 9.13 -8.35 -1.58
CA GLY A 92 9.55 -8.95 -2.84
C GLY A 92 9.13 -10.42 -2.97
N ALA A 93 9.34 -11.22 -1.92
CA ALA A 93 8.92 -12.62 -1.88
C ALA A 93 7.40 -12.78 -2.05
N ALA A 94 6.61 -11.92 -1.41
CA ALA A 94 5.15 -11.96 -1.55
C ALA A 94 4.68 -11.57 -2.96
N ILE A 95 5.33 -10.57 -3.59
CA ILE A 95 5.05 -10.18 -4.97
C ILE A 95 5.42 -11.33 -5.92
N GLU A 96 6.59 -11.95 -5.72
CA GLU A 96 7.02 -13.10 -6.54
C GLU A 96 5.99 -14.24 -6.46
N TYR A 97 5.64 -14.65 -5.26
CA TYR A 97 4.67 -15.72 -5.04
C TYR A 97 3.31 -15.40 -5.66
N ALA A 98 2.80 -14.18 -5.47
CA ALA A 98 1.51 -13.76 -6.02
C ALA A 98 1.51 -13.79 -7.56
N VAL A 99 2.59 -13.37 -8.21
CA VAL A 99 2.63 -13.24 -9.67
C VAL A 99 3.04 -14.55 -10.37
N ARG A 100 3.96 -15.33 -9.78
CA ARG A 100 4.48 -16.54 -10.42
C ARG A 100 3.75 -17.81 -10.02
N ASP A 101 3.31 -17.94 -8.75
CA ASP A 101 2.72 -19.15 -8.22
C ASP A 101 1.18 -19.04 -8.16
N VAL A 102 0.64 -17.97 -7.58
CA VAL A 102 -0.82 -17.72 -7.53
C VAL A 102 -1.35 -17.22 -8.87
N ALA A 103 -0.52 -16.56 -9.67
CA ALA A 103 -0.82 -16.03 -10.98
C ALA A 103 -1.93 -14.96 -10.98
N VAL A 104 -1.93 -14.04 -10.00
CA VAL A 104 -2.91 -12.95 -9.90
C VAL A 104 -3.04 -12.14 -11.19
N ASP A 105 -4.24 -11.61 -11.47
CA ASP A 105 -4.53 -10.79 -12.65
C ASP A 105 -4.33 -9.30 -12.38
N HIS A 106 -4.37 -8.90 -11.10
CA HIS A 106 -4.30 -7.50 -10.69
C HIS A 106 -3.34 -7.31 -9.52
N ILE A 107 -2.58 -6.21 -9.55
CA ILE A 107 -1.85 -5.69 -8.38
C ILE A 107 -2.40 -4.31 -8.07
N ILE A 108 -2.83 -4.09 -6.83
CA ILE A 108 -3.26 -2.79 -6.31
C ILE A 108 -2.23 -2.31 -5.30
N VAL A 109 -1.64 -1.13 -5.51
CA VAL A 109 -0.90 -0.40 -4.47
C VAL A 109 -1.85 0.60 -3.85
N LEU A 110 -2.20 0.41 -2.58
CA LEU A 110 -3.15 1.24 -1.85
C LEU A 110 -2.44 2.12 -0.82
N GLY A 111 -2.29 3.40 -1.16
CA GLY A 111 -1.88 4.45 -0.25
C GLY A 111 -3.07 5.05 0.51
N HIS A 112 -2.78 5.90 1.47
CA HIS A 112 -3.83 6.57 2.25
C HIS A 112 -3.40 7.93 2.80
N ALA A 113 -4.36 8.77 3.12
CA ALA A 113 -4.15 10.06 3.76
C ALA A 113 -3.54 9.91 5.17
N SER A 114 -2.76 10.91 5.58
CA SER A 114 -2.15 10.98 6.91
C SER A 114 -1.23 9.78 7.23
N CYS A 115 -0.51 9.27 6.23
CA CYS A 115 0.41 8.14 6.38
C CYS A 115 1.63 8.51 7.24
N GLY A 116 1.83 7.74 8.34
CA GLY A 116 2.96 7.97 9.26
C GLY A 116 4.33 7.81 8.61
N GLY A 117 4.48 6.86 7.68
CA GLY A 117 5.72 6.65 6.93
C GLY A 117 6.04 7.82 6.00
N ILE A 118 5.05 8.35 5.27
CA ILE A 118 5.23 9.52 4.40
C ILE A 118 5.49 10.79 5.23
N LYS A 119 4.88 10.90 6.42
CA LYS A 119 5.22 11.98 7.35
C LYS A 119 6.70 11.94 7.78
N ALA A 120 7.26 10.74 7.97
CA ALA A 120 8.69 10.58 8.26
C ALA A 120 9.56 10.98 7.06
N VAL A 121 9.17 10.61 5.82
CA VAL A 121 9.83 11.06 4.58
C VAL A 121 9.87 12.58 4.49
N LEU A 122 8.73 13.25 4.69
CA LEU A 122 8.63 14.72 4.66
C LEU A 122 9.48 15.40 5.75
N ALA A 123 9.58 14.78 6.93
CA ALA A 123 10.46 15.28 7.99
C ALA A 123 11.93 15.17 7.57
N ALA A 124 12.33 14.03 6.98
CA ALA A 124 13.69 13.80 6.48
C ALA A 124 14.05 14.76 5.34
N ALA A 125 13.14 14.98 4.40
CA ALA A 125 13.30 15.95 3.31
C ALA A 125 13.49 17.38 3.86
N GLY A 126 12.91 17.69 5.02
CA GLY A 126 13.11 18.95 5.74
C GLY A 126 14.34 18.98 6.67
N GLY A 127 15.24 18.00 6.56
CA GLY A 127 16.49 17.95 7.33
C GLY A 127 16.37 17.35 8.73
N LYS A 128 15.24 16.72 9.09
CA LYS A 128 15.10 16.02 10.37
C LYS A 128 15.43 14.53 10.19
N PRO A 129 16.47 13.99 10.84
CA PRO A 129 16.81 12.56 10.69
C PRO A 129 15.69 11.67 11.25
N ILE A 130 15.54 10.50 10.64
CA ILE A 130 14.63 9.46 11.13
C ILE A 130 15.43 8.57 12.09
N GLU A 131 15.22 8.74 13.38
CA GLU A 131 15.92 8.00 14.44
C GLU A 131 15.27 6.61 14.65
N ARG A 132 15.26 5.77 13.61
CA ARG A 132 14.71 4.40 13.63
C ARG A 132 15.50 3.53 12.66
N GLU A 133 16.07 2.44 13.14
CA GLU A 133 16.98 1.56 12.39
C GLU A 133 16.37 1.01 11.10
N PHE A 134 15.19 0.41 11.21
CA PHE A 134 14.54 -0.24 10.05
C PHE A 134 13.66 0.73 9.24
N VAL A 135 13.00 1.67 9.92
CA VAL A 135 12.06 2.59 9.26
C VAL A 135 12.81 3.60 8.39
N ALA A 136 13.97 4.08 8.83
CA ALA A 136 14.75 5.07 8.08
C ALA A 136 15.13 4.56 6.69
N ASP A 137 15.77 3.39 6.65
CA ASP A 137 16.19 2.76 5.39
C ASP A 137 14.98 2.40 4.51
N TRP A 138 13.93 1.86 5.12
CA TRP A 138 12.73 1.47 4.39
C TRP A 138 12.03 2.65 3.71
N VAL A 139 11.76 3.73 4.44
CA VAL A 139 11.03 4.88 3.88
C VAL A 139 11.90 5.77 3.00
N SER A 140 13.24 5.62 3.03
CA SER A 140 14.14 6.34 2.12
C SER A 140 13.81 6.07 0.64
N MET A 141 13.25 4.92 0.32
CA MET A 141 12.77 4.56 -1.02
C MET A 141 11.67 5.52 -1.55
N ALA A 142 10.99 6.23 -0.65
CA ALA A 142 9.95 7.20 -1.03
C ALA A 142 10.49 8.64 -1.09
N MET A 143 11.79 8.88 -0.92
CA MET A 143 12.34 10.24 -0.98
C MET A 143 12.10 10.89 -2.33
N ASP A 144 12.19 10.15 -3.43
CA ASP A 144 11.93 10.66 -4.77
C ASP A 144 10.49 11.19 -4.94
N ALA A 145 9.54 10.71 -4.12
CA ALA A 145 8.18 11.23 -4.11
C ALA A 145 8.09 12.69 -3.61
N THR A 146 9.14 13.24 -3.01
CA THR A 146 9.25 14.65 -2.63
C THR A 146 9.81 15.54 -3.74
N GLU A 147 10.29 14.94 -4.84
CA GLU A 147 10.83 15.65 -6.00
C GLU A 147 9.70 16.08 -6.96
N LEU A 148 8.75 16.86 -6.44
CA LEU A 148 7.62 17.35 -7.24
C LEU A 148 7.93 18.71 -7.85
N TYR A 149 7.42 18.92 -9.06
CA TYR A 149 7.60 20.14 -9.82
C TYR A 149 6.24 20.71 -10.23
N LEU A 150 6.14 22.03 -10.21
CA LEU A 150 5.01 22.75 -10.77
C LEU A 150 5.01 22.58 -12.31
N ASN A 151 3.87 22.85 -12.94
CA ASN A 151 3.82 22.97 -14.39
C ASN A 151 4.79 24.08 -14.84
N PRO A 152 5.38 23.95 -16.05
CA PRO A 152 6.24 25.00 -16.59
C PRO A 152 5.52 26.36 -16.58
N ASP A 153 6.25 27.39 -16.20
CA ASP A 153 5.77 28.77 -16.31
C ASP A 153 5.76 29.24 -17.80
N GLU A 154 5.41 30.49 -18.04
CA GLU A 154 5.38 31.09 -19.40
C GLU A 154 6.76 31.06 -20.09
N SER A 155 7.85 30.97 -19.33
CA SER A 155 9.22 30.84 -19.87
C SER A 155 9.64 29.38 -20.13
N GLY A 156 8.77 28.40 -19.79
CA GLY A 156 9.05 26.97 -19.90
C GLY A 156 9.86 26.41 -18.73
N VAL A 157 10.09 27.18 -17.67
CA VAL A 157 10.85 26.75 -16.49
C VAL A 157 9.94 25.99 -15.52
N ARG A 158 10.40 24.82 -15.07
CA ARG A 158 9.74 24.03 -14.04
C ARG A 158 10.35 24.34 -12.67
N HIS A 159 9.53 24.76 -11.74
CA HIS A 159 9.95 25.05 -10.37
C HIS A 159 9.66 23.85 -9.45
N LYS A 160 10.65 23.46 -8.66
CA LYS A 160 10.49 22.43 -7.65
C LYS A 160 9.56 22.93 -6.56
N VAL A 161 8.64 22.07 -6.10
CA VAL A 161 7.79 22.34 -4.96
C VAL A 161 8.62 22.34 -3.68
N SER A 162 8.47 23.36 -2.85
CA SER A 162 9.21 23.44 -1.59
C SER A 162 8.76 22.37 -0.61
N VAL A 163 9.70 21.91 0.24
CA VAL A 163 9.38 20.90 1.27
C VAL A 163 8.31 21.40 2.24
N ASP A 164 8.28 22.69 2.54
CA ASP A 164 7.28 23.26 3.46
C ASP A 164 5.88 23.20 2.85
N LEU A 165 5.74 23.52 1.56
CA LEU A 165 4.47 23.34 0.84
C LEU A 165 4.02 21.87 0.80
N LEU A 166 4.98 20.94 0.64
CA LEU A 166 4.67 19.50 0.68
C LEU A 166 4.22 19.05 2.08
N LYS A 167 4.78 19.62 3.16
CA LYS A 167 4.34 19.34 4.52
C LYS A 167 2.93 19.86 4.82
N GLU A 168 2.55 21.00 4.21
CA GLU A 168 1.19 21.52 4.28
C GLU A 168 0.20 20.69 3.43
N ASN A 169 0.70 19.98 2.41
CA ASN A 169 -0.09 19.18 1.49
C ASN A 169 0.46 17.76 1.34
N PRO A 170 0.52 16.96 2.43
CA PRO A 170 1.17 15.64 2.44
C PRO A 170 0.56 14.65 1.43
N GLY A 171 -0.72 14.79 1.11
CA GLY A 171 -1.40 13.99 0.09
C GLY A 171 -0.76 14.03 -1.29
N LEU A 172 0.01 15.06 -1.62
CA LEU A 172 0.79 15.12 -2.86
C LEU A 172 1.89 14.05 -2.85
N VAL A 173 2.64 13.95 -1.76
CA VAL A 173 3.73 12.98 -1.60
C VAL A 173 3.19 11.56 -1.40
N GLU A 174 2.09 11.41 -0.66
CA GLU A 174 1.41 10.12 -0.48
C GLU A 174 0.98 9.53 -1.82
N ARG A 175 0.37 10.31 -2.71
CA ARG A 175 0.00 9.85 -4.05
C ARG A 175 1.21 9.62 -4.96
N ALA A 176 2.23 10.49 -4.89
CA ALA A 176 3.46 10.31 -5.65
C ALA A 176 4.19 9.02 -5.26
N SER A 177 4.20 8.64 -3.97
CA SER A 177 4.80 7.39 -3.50
C SER A 177 4.07 6.14 -4.01
N VAL A 178 2.74 6.20 -4.19
CA VAL A 178 1.98 5.14 -4.85
C VAL A 178 2.44 4.99 -6.31
N THR A 179 2.57 6.09 -7.04
CA THR A 179 3.09 6.08 -8.41
C THR A 179 4.52 5.52 -8.49
N GLY A 180 5.40 5.92 -7.57
CA GLY A 180 6.75 5.36 -7.46
C GLY A 180 6.75 3.85 -7.23
N SER A 181 5.89 3.36 -6.34
CA SER A 181 5.72 1.92 -6.09
C SER A 181 5.23 1.15 -7.32
N LEU A 182 4.35 1.74 -8.15
CA LEU A 182 3.92 1.12 -9.42
C LEU A 182 5.08 1.05 -10.43
N HIS A 183 5.91 2.08 -10.54
CA HIS A 183 7.12 2.03 -11.37
C HIS A 183 8.10 0.97 -10.87
N ASN A 184 8.29 0.85 -9.55
CA ASN A 184 9.14 -0.18 -8.96
C ASN A 184 8.62 -1.59 -9.24
N LEU A 185 7.30 -1.83 -9.28
CA LEU A 185 6.75 -3.12 -9.73
C LEU A 185 7.21 -3.48 -11.14
N LEU A 186 7.32 -2.54 -12.05
CA LEU A 186 7.77 -2.77 -13.41
C LEU A 186 9.29 -3.05 -13.53
N THR A 187 10.06 -2.88 -12.46
CA THR A 187 11.47 -3.29 -12.43
C THR A 187 11.64 -4.80 -12.24
N TYR A 188 10.62 -5.49 -11.72
CA TYR A 188 10.62 -6.95 -11.59
C TYR A 188 10.40 -7.61 -12.96
N PRO A 189 11.34 -8.40 -13.49
CA PRO A 189 11.26 -8.90 -14.87
C PRO A 189 9.99 -9.66 -15.17
N TRP A 190 9.56 -10.52 -14.26
CA TRP A 190 8.37 -11.38 -14.41
C TRP A 190 7.04 -10.61 -14.17
N VAL A 191 7.04 -9.48 -13.44
CA VAL A 191 5.90 -8.55 -13.38
C VAL A 191 5.77 -7.83 -14.72
N LYS A 192 6.89 -7.26 -15.20
CA LYS A 192 6.92 -6.54 -16.48
C LYS A 192 6.50 -7.42 -17.65
N GLU A 193 6.99 -8.66 -17.72
CA GLU A 193 6.62 -9.63 -18.76
C GLU A 193 5.11 -9.85 -18.81
N ARG A 194 4.48 -10.12 -17.67
CA ARG A 194 3.02 -10.34 -17.61
C ARG A 194 2.22 -9.07 -17.89
N TYR A 195 2.71 -7.91 -17.44
CA TYR A 195 2.11 -6.61 -17.70
C TYR A 195 2.14 -6.28 -19.20
N ASP A 196 3.29 -6.39 -19.85
CA ASP A 196 3.46 -6.13 -21.30
C ASP A 196 2.64 -7.12 -22.16
N ALA A 197 2.45 -8.35 -21.67
CA ALA A 197 1.61 -9.35 -22.32
C ALA A 197 0.09 -9.15 -22.08
N GLY A 198 -0.30 -8.11 -21.33
CA GLY A 198 -1.71 -7.86 -20.98
C GLY A 198 -2.34 -8.89 -20.04
N LYS A 199 -1.52 -9.69 -19.36
CA LYS A 199 -1.93 -10.74 -18.41
C LYS A 199 -1.90 -10.30 -16.96
N LEU A 200 -1.50 -9.06 -16.69
CA LEU A 200 -1.43 -8.45 -15.37
C LEU A 200 -1.74 -6.97 -15.51
N SER A 201 -2.56 -6.44 -14.62
CA SER A 201 -2.89 -5.02 -14.56
C SER A 201 -2.39 -4.42 -13.25
N LEU A 202 -1.78 -3.24 -13.32
CA LEU A 202 -1.31 -2.49 -12.15
C LEU A 202 -2.26 -1.33 -11.86
N HIS A 203 -2.58 -1.13 -10.58
CA HIS A 203 -3.50 -0.10 -10.12
C HIS A 203 -2.91 0.65 -8.94
N GLY A 204 -2.84 1.97 -9.02
CA GLY A 204 -2.54 2.84 -7.89
C GLY A 204 -3.84 3.38 -7.31
N TRP A 205 -4.04 3.18 -6.03
CA TRP A 205 -5.16 3.71 -5.28
C TRP A 205 -4.67 4.55 -4.11
N TRP A 206 -5.38 5.60 -3.78
CA TRP A 206 -5.15 6.38 -2.58
C TRP A 206 -6.48 6.70 -1.92
N PHE A 207 -6.61 6.36 -0.65
CA PHE A 207 -7.82 6.52 0.12
C PHE A 207 -7.68 7.66 1.12
N ASP A 208 -8.58 8.61 1.05
CA ASP A 208 -8.67 9.68 2.04
C ASP A 208 -9.47 9.20 3.25
N ILE A 209 -8.77 9.01 4.38
CA ILE A 209 -9.41 8.55 5.62
C ILE A 209 -10.27 9.63 6.31
N GLU A 210 -10.19 10.88 5.89
CA GLU A 210 -10.98 11.99 6.41
C GLU A 210 -12.34 12.09 5.71
N THR A 211 -12.32 11.97 4.38
CA THR A 211 -13.52 12.17 3.55
C THR A 211 -14.14 10.86 3.09
N GLY A 212 -13.37 9.78 3.03
CA GLY A 212 -13.78 8.51 2.43
C GLY A 212 -13.57 8.46 0.91
N ASP A 213 -12.98 9.50 0.33
CA ASP A 213 -12.75 9.57 -1.12
C ASP A 213 -11.66 8.59 -1.56
N LEU A 214 -11.86 8.02 -2.74
CA LEU A 214 -10.89 7.17 -3.41
C LEU A 214 -10.35 7.85 -4.66
N TRP A 215 -9.02 7.89 -4.77
CA TRP A 215 -8.30 8.28 -5.97
C TRP A 215 -7.75 7.04 -6.65
N LYS A 216 -7.80 7.00 -7.98
CA LYS A 216 -7.28 5.88 -8.79
C LYS A 216 -6.31 6.38 -9.84
N SER A 217 -5.30 5.56 -10.14
CA SER A 217 -4.34 5.86 -11.19
C SER A 217 -4.95 5.73 -12.59
N ASP A 218 -4.53 6.62 -13.49
CA ASP A 218 -4.65 6.40 -14.92
C ASP A 218 -3.80 5.18 -15.34
N LYS A 219 -4.19 4.52 -16.43
CA LYS A 219 -3.51 3.31 -16.93
C LYS A 219 -2.21 3.62 -17.68
N ASN A 220 -2.04 4.86 -18.17
CA ASN A 220 -0.92 5.20 -19.06
C ASN A 220 0.29 5.75 -18.29
N ASP A 221 0.04 6.64 -17.32
CA ASP A 221 1.11 7.35 -16.59
C ASP A 221 1.07 7.15 -15.08
N PHE A 222 0.15 6.30 -14.61
CA PHE A 222 -0.09 6.04 -13.18
C PHE A 222 -0.43 7.30 -12.35
N ARG A 223 -0.88 8.36 -13.00
CA ARG A 223 -1.31 9.58 -12.32
C ARG A 223 -2.62 9.34 -11.58
N LEU A 224 -2.66 9.62 -10.27
CA LEU A 224 -3.86 9.45 -9.47
C LEU A 224 -4.82 10.63 -9.67
N MET A 225 -6.08 10.29 -9.91
CA MET A 225 -7.20 11.21 -10.09
C MET A 225 -8.36 10.81 -9.18
N PRO A 226 -9.19 11.75 -8.70
CA PRO A 226 -10.40 11.42 -7.94
C PRO A 226 -11.28 10.43 -8.70
N ALA A 227 -11.81 9.43 -7.99
CA ALA A 227 -12.65 8.38 -8.58
C ALA A 227 -14.03 8.30 -7.95
N ILE A 228 -14.14 8.46 -6.64
CA ILE A 228 -15.37 8.56 -5.82
C ILE A 228 -15.05 9.33 -4.55
#